data_9b9748f323174446c1a007a4be0ce6b2
#
_entry.id   9b9748f323174446c1a007a4be0ce6b2
#
_cell.length_a   1.000
_cell.length_b   1.000
_cell.length_c   1.000
_cell.angle_alpha   90.00
_cell.angle_beta   90.00
_cell.angle_gamma   90.00
#
_symmetry.space_group_name_H-M   'P 1'
#
loop_
_entity.id
_entity.type
_entity.pdbx_description
1 polymer ?
#
loop_
_entity_poly.entity_id
_entity_poly.type
_entity_poly.pdbx_seq_one_letter_code
_entity_poly.pdbx_strand_id
1 'polypeptide(L)'
;MLLWLGPAGRASAQDRDPDMKIAGGGTLPTGWHARTDKNRPLADAKITTMGNGMHVTLGPAVILWRDRDKATGNYHVVATFTQTKNPRHPEAYGLFIGGSHLADAQNRYTYFLVRGDGKFLVKRRVAGDSTAVVTPDWTDNDAVVKADSAGQATNELSILVRGGKVTFQVNGKDVYSAPGGGLDTRGIVGYRVNHNLDVHLSALGVHKL
;
A
#
# COMPACT_ATOMS: atom_id res chain seq x y z
N MET A 1 -22.14 -39.14 27.02
CA MET A 1 -22.54 -37.83 26.45
C MET A 1 -21.24 -37.07 26.19
N LEU A 2 -20.71 -37.18 24.95
CA LEU A 2 -19.47 -36.51 24.55
C LEU A 2 -19.84 -35.13 24.00
N LEU A 3 -19.36 -34.07 24.65
CA LEU A 3 -19.43 -32.70 24.17
C LEU A 3 -18.34 -32.51 23.11
N TRP A 4 -18.75 -32.32 21.88
CA TRP A 4 -17.90 -31.91 20.74
C TRP A 4 -17.66 -30.41 20.84
N LEU A 5 -16.48 -29.98 21.30
CA LEU A 5 -16.00 -28.60 21.17
C LEU A 5 -15.43 -28.43 19.76
N GLY A 6 -16.20 -27.82 18.89
CA GLY A 6 -15.72 -27.40 17.57
C GLY A 6 -14.59 -26.35 17.67
N PRO A 7 -13.67 -26.28 16.69
CA PRO A 7 -12.59 -25.31 16.74
C PRO A 7 -13.17 -23.88 16.66
N ALA A 8 -12.88 -23.07 17.67
CA ALA A 8 -13.16 -21.64 17.64
C ALA A 8 -12.38 -21.01 16.47
N GLY A 9 -13.08 -20.62 15.41
CA GLY A 9 -12.50 -19.89 14.29
C GLY A 9 -11.81 -18.64 14.81
N ARG A 10 -10.52 -18.48 14.51
CA ARG A 10 -9.82 -17.21 14.77
C ARG A 10 -10.44 -16.13 13.91
N ALA A 11 -11.10 -15.16 14.51
CA ALA A 11 -11.56 -13.97 13.84
C ALA A 11 -10.39 -13.32 13.10
N SER A 12 -10.60 -12.91 11.82
CA SER A 12 -9.57 -12.20 11.05
C SER A 12 -9.26 -10.86 11.73
N ALA A 13 -8.08 -10.30 11.49
CA ALA A 13 -7.72 -8.96 12.00
C ALA A 13 -8.78 -7.91 11.60
N GLN A 14 -9.37 -8.07 10.43
CA GLN A 14 -10.41 -7.18 9.88
C GLN A 14 -11.76 -7.27 10.60
N ASP A 15 -12.05 -8.42 11.28
CA ASP A 15 -13.25 -8.55 12.12
C ASP A 15 -13.10 -7.79 13.44
N ARG A 16 -11.86 -7.48 13.82
CA ARG A 16 -11.52 -6.72 15.05
C ARG A 16 -11.38 -5.22 14.81
N ASP A 17 -11.13 -4.80 13.56
CA ASP A 17 -11.01 -3.39 13.13
C ASP A 17 -11.79 -3.19 11.82
N PRO A 18 -13.12 -3.02 11.88
CA PRO A 18 -13.94 -2.82 10.70
C PRO A 18 -13.62 -1.49 9.99
N ASP A 19 -13.84 -1.47 8.68
CA ASP A 19 -13.70 -0.26 7.88
C ASP A 19 -14.59 0.87 8.42
N MET A 20 -14.00 2.04 8.66
CA MET A 20 -14.73 3.25 9.11
C MET A 20 -15.65 3.75 8.02
N LYS A 21 -16.75 4.37 8.45
CA LYS A 21 -17.63 5.15 7.58
C LYS A 21 -17.05 6.54 7.37
N ILE A 22 -16.78 6.89 6.11
CA ILE A 22 -16.23 8.19 5.73
C ILE A 22 -17.30 8.99 5.00
N ALA A 23 -17.60 10.18 5.49
CA ALA A 23 -18.53 11.08 4.79
C ALA A 23 -17.86 11.70 3.55
N GLY A 24 -18.57 11.69 2.42
CA GLY A 24 -18.21 12.50 1.27
C GLY A 24 -17.71 11.80 0.03
N GLY A 25 -17.78 10.48 -0.08
CA GLY A 25 -17.53 9.73 -1.32
C GLY A 25 -16.27 10.11 -2.11
N GLY A 26 -15.74 9.21 -2.89
CA GLY A 26 -14.48 9.46 -3.59
C GLY A 26 -14.69 9.96 -5.03
N THR A 27 -14.33 11.21 -5.30
CA THR A 27 -14.08 11.66 -6.68
C THR A 27 -12.58 11.52 -6.96
N LEU A 28 -12.25 10.62 -7.88
CA LEU A 28 -10.86 10.46 -8.30
C LEU A 28 -10.44 11.62 -9.19
N PRO A 29 -9.19 12.13 -9.06
CA PRO A 29 -8.63 13.05 -10.04
C PRO A 29 -8.63 12.43 -11.43
N THR A 30 -8.73 13.24 -12.47
CA THR A 30 -8.75 12.78 -13.87
C THR A 30 -7.60 11.84 -14.19
N GLY A 31 -7.94 10.70 -14.80
CA GLY A 31 -6.99 9.67 -15.21
C GLY A 31 -6.52 8.74 -14.10
N TRP A 32 -7.00 8.92 -12.86
CA TRP A 32 -6.77 7.98 -11.77
C TRP A 32 -7.86 6.91 -11.71
N HIS A 33 -7.44 5.72 -11.34
CA HIS A 33 -8.27 4.58 -11.02
C HIS A 33 -8.06 4.20 -9.56
N ALA A 34 -9.07 3.60 -8.97
CA ALA A 34 -9.00 3.03 -7.63
C ALA A 34 -9.71 1.69 -7.56
N ARG A 35 -9.21 0.81 -6.71
CA ARG A 35 -9.87 -0.45 -6.37
C ARG A 35 -9.68 -0.73 -4.88
N THR A 36 -10.78 -1.03 -4.20
CA THR A 36 -10.73 -1.54 -2.82
C THR A 36 -10.36 -3.02 -2.81
N ASP A 37 -9.79 -3.51 -1.72
CA ASP A 37 -9.37 -4.92 -1.61
C ASP A 37 -10.49 -5.91 -1.92
N LYS A 38 -11.68 -5.68 -1.41
CA LYS A 38 -12.86 -6.54 -1.64
C LYS A 38 -13.72 -6.07 -2.81
N ASN A 39 -13.18 -5.22 -3.70
CA ASN A 39 -13.91 -4.60 -4.82
C ASN A 39 -15.22 -3.91 -4.38
N ARG A 40 -15.21 -3.31 -3.19
CA ARG A 40 -16.34 -2.53 -2.66
C ARG A 40 -16.39 -1.15 -3.31
N PRO A 41 -17.55 -0.51 -3.36
CA PRO A 41 -17.64 0.89 -3.80
C PRO A 41 -16.74 1.82 -2.99
N LEU A 42 -16.29 2.92 -3.60
CA LEU A 42 -15.49 3.97 -2.95
C LEU A 42 -16.32 4.93 -2.07
N ALA A 43 -17.55 4.56 -1.72
CA ALA A 43 -18.46 5.42 -0.94
C ALA A 43 -17.86 5.84 0.42
N ASP A 44 -17.05 4.98 1.03
CA ASP A 44 -16.34 5.22 2.28
C ASP A 44 -14.86 5.61 2.05
N ALA A 45 -14.56 6.26 0.93
CA ALA A 45 -13.24 6.80 0.62
C ALA A 45 -13.37 8.25 0.16
N LYS A 46 -12.73 9.19 0.85
CA LYS A 46 -12.63 10.59 0.43
C LYS A 46 -11.26 10.82 -0.18
N ILE A 47 -11.24 11.25 -1.44
CA ILE A 47 -10.02 11.53 -2.19
C ILE A 47 -10.09 12.96 -2.69
N THR A 48 -9.12 13.78 -2.33
CA THR A 48 -9.08 15.21 -2.67
C THR A 48 -7.73 15.54 -3.31
N THR A 49 -7.73 16.19 -4.45
CA THR A 49 -6.50 16.71 -5.08
C THR A 49 -5.84 17.73 -4.14
N MET A 50 -4.53 17.61 -3.96
CA MET A 50 -3.74 18.53 -3.15
C MET A 50 -2.41 18.81 -3.86
N GLY A 51 -2.29 20.00 -4.45
CA GLY A 51 -1.16 20.33 -5.32
C GLY A 51 -0.99 19.29 -6.43
N ASN A 52 0.21 18.71 -6.55
CA ASN A 52 0.52 17.66 -7.52
C ASN A 52 0.20 16.24 -6.99
N GLY A 53 -0.29 16.13 -5.78
CA GLY A 53 -0.62 14.88 -5.10
C GLY A 53 -2.09 14.80 -4.72
N MET A 54 -2.39 14.02 -3.70
CA MET A 54 -3.74 13.87 -3.18
C MET A 54 -3.74 13.62 -1.67
N HIS A 55 -4.84 13.99 -1.02
CA HIS A 55 -5.16 13.56 0.32
C HIS A 55 -6.22 12.49 0.27
N VAL A 56 -6.02 11.40 0.98
CA VAL A 56 -6.95 10.29 1.07
C VAL A 56 -7.34 10.04 2.52
N THR A 57 -8.65 9.95 2.78
CA THR A 57 -9.22 9.48 4.04
C THR A 57 -10.02 8.23 3.72
N LEU A 58 -9.64 7.10 4.28
CA LEU A 58 -10.13 5.79 3.88
C LEU A 58 -10.86 5.07 5.00
N GLY A 59 -12.01 4.50 4.69
CA GLY A 59 -12.57 3.36 5.40
C GLY A 59 -11.92 2.07 4.89
N PRO A 60 -12.17 1.65 3.63
CA PRO A 60 -11.56 0.45 3.06
C PRO A 60 -10.12 0.69 2.58
N ALA A 61 -9.32 -0.37 2.54
CA ALA A 61 -8.02 -0.36 1.88
C ALA A 61 -8.17 -0.20 0.36
N VAL A 62 -7.26 0.56 -0.26
CA VAL A 62 -7.30 0.84 -1.70
C VAL A 62 -5.93 0.71 -2.36
N ILE A 63 -5.94 0.41 -3.66
CA ILE A 63 -4.86 0.74 -4.58
C ILE A 63 -5.30 1.88 -5.49
N LEU A 64 -4.36 2.77 -5.84
CA LEU A 64 -4.58 3.92 -6.71
C LEU A 64 -3.54 3.92 -7.82
N TRP A 65 -3.96 4.08 -9.08
CA TRP A 65 -3.04 4.04 -10.22
C TRP A 65 -3.52 4.88 -11.40
N ARG A 66 -2.61 5.12 -12.35
CA ARG A 66 -2.91 5.66 -13.68
C ARG A 66 -2.37 4.71 -14.73
N ASP A 67 -3.09 4.49 -15.81
CA ASP A 67 -2.67 3.57 -16.88
C ASP A 67 -1.37 4.01 -17.58
N ARG A 68 -1.05 5.30 -17.52
CA ARG A 68 0.18 5.87 -18.09
C ARG A 68 1.43 5.59 -17.22
N ASP A 69 1.27 5.32 -15.94
CA ASP A 69 2.39 5.08 -15.01
C ASP A 69 2.82 3.62 -15.10
N LYS A 70 3.47 3.28 -16.22
CA LYS A 70 3.99 1.94 -16.50
C LYS A 70 5.51 1.94 -16.44
N ALA A 71 6.08 0.89 -15.83
CA ALA A 71 7.51 0.69 -15.74
C ALA A 71 7.92 -0.71 -16.18
N THR A 72 9.08 -0.80 -16.80
CA THR A 72 9.72 -2.06 -17.23
C THR A 72 11.23 -1.87 -17.37
N GLY A 73 11.99 -2.93 -17.23
CA GLY A 73 13.45 -2.88 -17.25
C GLY A 73 14.03 -2.28 -15.97
N ASN A 74 14.96 -1.35 -16.09
CA ASN A 74 15.53 -0.63 -14.95
C ASN A 74 14.76 0.66 -14.72
N TYR A 75 14.31 0.89 -13.50
CA TYR A 75 13.54 2.09 -13.15
C TYR A 75 13.54 2.35 -11.65
N HIS A 76 13.15 3.55 -11.27
CA HIS A 76 12.98 3.99 -9.89
C HIS A 76 11.58 4.58 -9.72
N VAL A 77 10.85 4.14 -8.71
CA VAL A 77 9.54 4.69 -8.31
C VAL A 77 9.68 5.32 -6.95
N VAL A 78 9.15 6.53 -6.76
CA VAL A 78 9.26 7.26 -5.51
C VAL A 78 8.00 8.06 -5.23
N ALA A 79 7.63 8.13 -3.95
CA ALA A 79 6.63 9.07 -3.44
C ALA A 79 6.82 9.32 -1.95
N THR A 80 6.39 10.50 -1.49
CA THR A 80 6.32 10.86 -0.09
C THR A 80 4.90 10.67 0.43
N PHE A 81 4.81 10.12 1.63
CA PHE A 81 3.57 9.88 2.34
C PHE A 81 3.61 10.60 3.67
N THR A 82 2.54 11.32 4.00
CA THR A 82 2.39 11.93 5.32
C THR A 82 1.11 11.40 5.96
N GLN A 83 1.24 10.46 6.89
CA GLN A 83 0.14 10.10 7.79
C GLN A 83 -0.19 11.33 8.63
N THR A 84 -1.47 11.68 8.77
CA THR A 84 -1.89 12.94 9.40
C THR A 84 -2.48 12.75 10.80
N LYS A 85 -2.87 11.51 11.14
CA LYS A 85 -3.40 11.16 12.47
C LYS A 85 -3.22 9.66 12.75
N ASN A 86 -3.29 9.28 14.00
CA ASN A 86 -3.25 7.87 14.40
C ASN A 86 -4.50 7.14 13.91
N PRO A 87 -4.35 6.02 13.19
CA PRO A 87 -5.42 5.07 13.01
C PRO A 87 -5.68 4.34 14.35
N ARG A 88 -6.86 3.72 14.48
CA ARG A 88 -7.24 2.95 15.68
C ARG A 88 -6.27 1.78 15.97
N HIS A 89 -5.79 1.14 14.92
CA HIS A 89 -4.74 0.14 14.91
C HIS A 89 -3.64 0.54 13.93
N PRO A 90 -2.39 0.12 14.12
CA PRO A 90 -1.31 0.45 13.19
C PRO A 90 -1.63 -0.03 11.78
N GLU A 91 -1.85 0.91 10.87
CA GLU A 91 -2.16 0.66 9.47
C GLU A 91 -1.05 1.20 8.56
N ALA A 92 -1.02 0.75 7.30
CA ALA A 92 0.13 0.93 6.44
C ALA A 92 -0.19 1.60 5.11
N TYR A 93 0.79 2.30 4.58
CA TYR A 93 0.74 2.97 3.29
C TYR A 93 2.04 2.74 2.53
N GLY A 94 2.00 2.88 1.21
CA GLY A 94 3.20 2.80 0.39
C GLY A 94 2.95 2.63 -1.10
N LEU A 95 3.89 2.00 -1.76
CA LEU A 95 3.97 1.85 -3.21
C LEU A 95 3.68 0.42 -3.66
N PHE A 96 3.19 0.28 -4.87
CA PHE A 96 3.24 -0.99 -5.59
C PHE A 96 3.89 -0.83 -6.97
N ILE A 97 4.45 -1.92 -7.48
CA ILE A 97 5.05 -2.06 -8.80
C ILE A 97 4.54 -3.32 -9.51
N GLY A 98 4.72 -3.40 -10.82
CA GLY A 98 4.42 -4.58 -11.62
C GLY A 98 2.93 -4.90 -11.71
N GLY A 99 2.08 -3.88 -11.55
CA GLY A 99 0.63 -4.04 -11.56
C GLY A 99 0.09 -4.54 -12.87
N SER A 100 -0.73 -5.59 -12.81
CA SER A 100 -1.51 -6.13 -13.91
C SER A 100 -2.90 -6.53 -13.43
N HIS A 101 -3.90 -6.49 -14.32
CA HIS A 101 -5.29 -6.82 -14.00
C HIS A 101 -5.83 -6.08 -12.77
N LEU A 102 -5.41 -4.82 -12.56
CA LEU A 102 -5.68 -4.08 -11.32
C LEU A 102 -7.18 -3.85 -11.06
N ALA A 103 -7.97 -3.79 -12.12
CA ALA A 103 -9.41 -3.55 -12.05
C ALA A 103 -10.25 -4.81 -11.73
N ASP A 104 -9.67 -6.01 -11.83
CA ASP A 104 -10.42 -7.26 -11.71
C ASP A 104 -9.87 -8.22 -10.63
N ALA A 105 -10.49 -9.39 -10.50
CA ALA A 105 -10.13 -10.39 -9.50
C ALA A 105 -8.75 -11.06 -9.75
N GLN A 106 -8.16 -10.89 -10.94
CA GLN A 106 -6.85 -11.44 -11.28
C GLN A 106 -5.71 -10.46 -10.97
N ASN A 107 -5.99 -9.38 -10.21
CA ASN A 107 -5.01 -8.35 -9.90
C ASN A 107 -3.74 -8.91 -9.26
N ARG A 108 -2.61 -8.46 -9.79
CA ARG A 108 -1.27 -8.87 -9.36
C ARG A 108 -0.36 -7.65 -9.26
N TYR A 109 0.44 -7.59 -8.21
CA TYR A 109 1.45 -6.55 -8.00
C TYR A 109 2.36 -6.90 -6.83
N THR A 110 3.59 -6.40 -6.83
CA THR A 110 4.47 -6.37 -5.67
C THR A 110 4.25 -5.06 -4.93
N TYR A 111 4.08 -5.09 -3.61
CA TYR A 111 3.87 -3.89 -2.81
C TYR A 111 4.80 -3.79 -1.61
N PHE A 112 5.16 -2.56 -1.30
CA PHE A 112 6.04 -2.14 -0.23
C PHE A 112 5.32 -1.12 0.64
N LEU A 113 5.20 -1.41 1.93
CA LEU A 113 4.44 -0.62 2.88
C LEU A 113 5.28 -0.28 4.11
N VAL A 114 4.97 0.88 4.71
CA VAL A 114 5.42 1.25 6.06
C VAL A 114 4.24 1.57 6.96
N ARG A 115 4.45 1.45 8.28
CA ARG A 115 3.48 1.77 9.33
C ARG A 115 4.02 2.85 10.26
N GLY A 116 3.11 3.61 10.88
CA GLY A 116 3.45 4.64 11.87
C GLY A 116 4.13 4.12 13.14
N ASP A 117 4.22 2.82 13.36
CA ASP A 117 4.98 2.22 14.46
C ASP A 117 6.45 1.91 14.12
N GLY A 118 6.94 2.33 12.95
CA GLY A 118 8.35 2.19 12.55
C GLY A 118 8.69 0.91 11.81
N LYS A 119 7.69 0.24 11.21
CA LYS A 119 7.87 -1.06 10.55
C LYS A 119 7.62 -0.97 9.06
N PHE A 120 8.23 -1.88 8.31
CA PHE A 120 7.97 -2.09 6.89
C PHE A 120 7.56 -3.52 6.56
N LEU A 121 6.97 -3.71 5.39
CA LEU A 121 6.54 -5.00 4.86
C LEU A 121 6.64 -5.01 3.33
N VAL A 122 7.09 -6.13 2.75
CA VAL A 122 6.99 -6.40 1.31
C VAL A 122 6.21 -7.68 1.10
N LYS A 123 5.19 -7.62 0.24
CA LYS A 123 4.38 -8.78 -0.19
C LYS A 123 4.05 -8.68 -1.67
N ARG A 124 3.46 -9.74 -2.19
CA ARG A 124 2.85 -9.78 -3.53
C ARG A 124 1.36 -10.06 -3.42
N ARG A 125 0.56 -9.35 -4.19
CA ARG A 125 -0.80 -9.75 -4.52
C ARG A 125 -0.71 -10.74 -5.69
N VAL A 126 -1.27 -11.92 -5.56
CA VAL A 126 -1.14 -12.98 -6.58
C VAL A 126 -2.44 -13.26 -7.34
N ALA A 127 -3.58 -13.01 -6.76
CA ALA A 127 -4.92 -12.92 -7.37
C ALA A 127 -5.93 -12.68 -6.25
N GLY A 128 -7.01 -11.96 -6.52
CA GLY A 128 -8.09 -11.69 -5.54
C GLY A 128 -7.53 -11.17 -4.22
N ASP A 129 -7.86 -11.85 -3.12
CA ASP A 129 -7.37 -11.50 -1.79
C ASP A 129 -6.10 -12.29 -1.38
N SER A 130 -5.59 -13.17 -2.25
CA SER A 130 -4.42 -13.98 -1.97
C SER A 130 -3.13 -13.17 -2.03
N THR A 131 -2.24 -13.38 -1.06
CA THR A 131 -0.93 -12.75 -1.02
C THR A 131 0.18 -13.77 -0.84
N ALA A 132 1.33 -13.51 -1.45
CA ALA A 132 2.57 -14.25 -1.21
C ALA A 132 3.53 -13.39 -0.38
N VAL A 133 4.19 -14.03 0.57
CA VAL A 133 5.16 -13.40 1.47
C VAL A 133 6.47 -13.13 0.72
N VAL A 134 7.05 -11.94 0.93
CA VAL A 134 8.41 -11.58 0.50
C VAL A 134 9.27 -11.30 1.74
N THR A 135 8.81 -10.42 2.65
CA THR A 135 9.37 -10.37 4.02
C THR A 135 8.50 -11.26 4.93
N PRO A 136 9.09 -12.00 5.88
CA PRO A 136 8.33 -12.94 6.71
C PRO A 136 7.18 -12.29 7.47
N ASP A 137 7.40 -11.09 8.03
CA ASP A 137 6.42 -10.31 8.77
C ASP A 137 6.82 -8.82 8.75
N TRP A 138 6.07 -8.00 9.50
CA TRP A 138 6.41 -6.62 9.77
C TRP A 138 7.77 -6.53 10.46
N THR A 139 8.70 -5.80 9.83
CA THR A 139 10.09 -5.70 10.27
C THR A 139 10.36 -4.29 10.76
N ASP A 140 10.89 -4.15 11.97
CA ASP A 140 11.34 -2.87 12.52
C ASP A 140 12.53 -2.33 11.71
N ASN A 141 12.53 -1.01 11.45
CA ASN A 141 13.64 -0.36 10.78
C ASN A 141 13.72 1.13 11.16
N ASP A 142 14.90 1.57 11.59
CA ASP A 142 15.13 2.96 12.03
C ASP A 142 15.04 3.99 10.89
N ALA A 143 15.02 3.56 9.63
CA ALA A 143 14.75 4.44 8.50
C ALA A 143 13.28 4.89 8.43
N VAL A 144 12.37 4.12 9.03
CA VAL A 144 10.94 4.45 9.06
C VAL A 144 10.66 5.43 10.19
N VAL A 145 10.29 6.66 9.84
CA VAL A 145 9.87 7.67 10.82
C VAL A 145 8.59 7.21 11.50
N LYS A 146 8.64 7.11 12.83
CA LYS A 146 7.48 6.75 13.66
C LYS A 146 6.53 7.94 13.79
N ALA A 147 5.24 7.63 13.88
CA ALA A 147 4.24 8.64 14.16
C ALA A 147 4.44 9.25 15.56
N ASP A 148 4.30 10.56 15.63
CA ASP A 148 4.33 11.31 16.87
C ASP A 148 3.03 11.10 17.69
N SER A 149 2.90 11.82 18.81
CA SER A 149 1.71 11.73 19.66
C SER A 149 0.42 12.20 18.99
N ALA A 150 0.51 13.05 17.96
CA ALA A 150 -0.62 13.47 17.13
C ALA A 150 -0.92 12.47 15.99
N GLY A 151 -0.08 11.47 15.83
CA GLY A 151 -0.20 10.45 14.78
C GLY A 151 0.42 10.86 13.46
N GLN A 152 1.26 11.90 13.44
CA GLN A 152 1.86 12.40 12.23
C GLN A 152 3.21 11.73 11.96
N ALA A 153 3.39 11.26 10.72
CA ALA A 153 4.66 10.72 10.25
C ALA A 153 4.81 10.97 8.75
N THR A 154 5.95 11.49 8.34
CA THR A 154 6.31 11.63 6.92
C THR A 154 7.44 10.69 6.56
N ASN A 155 7.20 9.86 5.53
CA ASN A 155 8.18 8.95 4.97
C ASN A 155 8.21 9.06 3.44
N GLU A 156 9.38 9.18 2.87
CA GLU A 156 9.60 8.97 1.45
C GLU A 156 9.88 7.47 1.21
N LEU A 157 9.10 6.85 0.36
CA LEU A 157 9.30 5.47 -0.05
C LEU A 157 9.75 5.42 -1.49
N SER A 158 10.72 4.55 -1.75
CA SER A 158 11.11 4.27 -3.12
C SER A 158 11.38 2.79 -3.39
N ILE A 159 11.21 2.39 -4.64
CA ILE A 159 11.49 1.05 -5.14
C ILE A 159 12.41 1.20 -6.36
N LEU A 160 13.62 0.68 -6.25
CA LEU A 160 14.62 0.65 -7.31
C LEU A 160 14.67 -0.73 -7.93
N VAL A 161 14.35 -0.84 -9.21
CA VAL A 161 14.53 -2.07 -10.02
C VAL A 161 15.73 -1.87 -10.92
N ARG A 162 16.79 -2.65 -10.70
CA ARG A 162 18.04 -2.52 -11.48
C ARG A 162 18.80 -3.83 -11.54
N GLY A 163 19.25 -4.24 -12.72
CA GLY A 163 20.13 -5.39 -12.90
C GLY A 163 19.56 -6.71 -12.34
N GLY A 164 18.25 -6.92 -12.44
CA GLY A 164 17.59 -8.12 -11.90
C GLY A 164 17.40 -8.13 -10.37
N LYS A 165 17.73 -7.04 -9.67
CA LYS A 165 17.52 -6.83 -8.23
C LYS A 165 16.45 -5.77 -8.01
N VAL A 166 15.65 -5.93 -6.97
CA VAL A 166 14.71 -4.93 -6.47
C VAL A 166 15.18 -4.49 -5.09
N THR A 167 15.36 -3.18 -4.90
CA THR A 167 15.73 -2.58 -3.62
C THR A 167 14.59 -1.68 -3.15
N PHE A 168 14.20 -1.84 -1.89
CA PHE A 168 13.16 -1.08 -1.21
C PHE A 168 13.82 -0.10 -0.24
N GLN A 169 13.45 1.18 -0.34
CA GLN A 169 14.09 2.24 0.42
C GLN A 169 13.06 3.07 1.19
N VAL A 170 13.43 3.51 2.36
CA VAL A 170 12.71 4.50 3.16
C VAL A 170 13.65 5.65 3.49
N ASN A 171 13.25 6.88 3.19
CA ASN A 171 14.00 8.09 3.49
C ASN A 171 15.46 8.01 2.97
N GLY A 172 15.63 7.48 1.75
CA GLY A 172 16.92 7.32 1.07
C GLY A 172 17.79 6.17 1.59
N LYS A 173 17.32 5.34 2.54
CA LYS A 173 18.07 4.20 3.08
C LYS A 173 17.48 2.87 2.59
N ASP A 174 18.34 1.95 2.17
CA ASP A 174 17.93 0.58 1.81
C ASP A 174 17.43 -0.14 3.07
N VAL A 175 16.18 -0.60 3.02
CA VAL A 175 15.57 -1.39 4.13
C VAL A 175 15.46 -2.86 3.78
N TYR A 176 15.33 -3.19 2.49
CA TYR A 176 15.24 -4.56 2.01
C TYR A 176 15.64 -4.68 0.54
N SER A 177 16.12 -5.85 0.14
CA SER A 177 16.31 -6.15 -1.28
C SER A 177 16.08 -7.62 -1.59
N ALA A 178 15.62 -7.90 -2.81
CA ALA A 178 15.34 -9.25 -3.29
C ALA A 178 15.68 -9.40 -4.77
N PRO A 179 15.91 -10.64 -5.24
CA PRO A 179 15.98 -10.93 -6.66
C PRO A 179 14.66 -10.58 -7.36
N GLY A 180 14.75 -9.90 -8.51
CA GLY A 180 13.58 -9.48 -9.27
C GLY A 180 12.79 -10.62 -9.92
N GLY A 181 13.42 -11.77 -10.17
CA GLY A 181 12.77 -12.91 -10.82
C GLY A 181 11.61 -13.53 -10.05
N GLY A 182 11.52 -13.30 -8.74
CA GLY A 182 10.41 -13.73 -7.88
C GLY A 182 9.31 -12.69 -7.67
N LEU A 183 9.46 -11.49 -8.23
CA LEU A 183 8.58 -10.35 -8.01
C LEU A 183 7.90 -9.89 -9.31
N ASP A 184 6.72 -9.27 -9.17
CA ASP A 184 6.08 -8.57 -10.29
C ASP A 184 6.77 -7.22 -10.45
N THR A 185 7.60 -7.07 -11.48
CA THR A 185 8.43 -5.87 -11.72
C THR A 185 8.10 -5.16 -13.04
N ARG A 186 7.18 -5.70 -13.85
CA ARG A 186 6.77 -5.12 -15.14
C ARG A 186 5.29 -4.81 -15.11
N GLY A 187 4.92 -3.56 -15.33
CA GLY A 187 3.52 -3.18 -15.37
C GLY A 187 3.26 -1.81 -14.79
N ILE A 188 2.05 -1.62 -14.31
CA ILE A 188 1.61 -0.36 -13.70
C ILE A 188 2.26 -0.21 -12.31
N VAL A 189 2.57 1.02 -11.96
CA VAL A 189 3.02 1.41 -10.63
C VAL A 189 2.01 2.35 -9.99
N GLY A 190 1.94 2.36 -8.65
CA GLY A 190 0.95 3.19 -7.96
C GLY A 190 1.08 3.14 -6.45
N TYR A 191 0.04 3.63 -5.80
CA TYR A 191 -0.07 3.67 -4.34
C TYR A 191 -0.90 2.51 -3.81
N ARG A 192 -0.50 2.01 -2.64
CA ARG A 192 -1.32 1.17 -1.80
C ARG A 192 -1.48 1.82 -0.44
N VAL A 193 -2.73 1.99 0.01
CA VAL A 193 -3.07 2.54 1.32
C VAL A 193 -4.04 1.59 1.99
N ASN A 194 -3.71 1.16 3.20
CA ASN A 194 -4.55 0.27 3.98
C ASN A 194 -5.77 1.01 4.54
N HIS A 195 -6.66 0.26 5.15
CA HIS A 195 -7.92 0.78 5.67
C HIS A 195 -7.74 1.75 6.86
N ASN A 196 -8.77 2.53 7.14
CA ASN A 196 -8.83 3.43 8.30
C ASN A 196 -7.70 4.46 8.41
N LEU A 197 -7.09 4.83 7.27
CA LEU A 197 -6.00 5.80 7.20
C LEU A 197 -6.41 7.15 6.66
N ASP A 198 -5.66 8.16 7.11
CA ASP A 198 -5.72 9.55 6.66
C ASP A 198 -4.30 9.97 6.27
N VAL A 199 -4.04 10.12 4.96
CA VAL A 199 -2.68 10.23 4.41
C VAL A 199 -2.62 11.23 3.26
N HIS A 200 -1.60 12.09 3.25
CA HIS A 200 -1.17 12.82 2.06
C HIS A 200 -0.25 11.95 1.22
N LEU A 201 -0.49 11.92 -0.08
CA LEU A 201 0.33 11.27 -1.10
C LEU A 201 0.93 12.37 -1.97
N SER A 202 2.25 12.47 -2.08
CA SER A 202 2.89 13.36 -3.06
C SER A 202 2.64 12.88 -4.49
N ALA A 203 3.08 13.64 -5.50
CA ALA A 203 3.13 13.14 -6.86
C ALA A 203 3.95 11.85 -6.94
N LEU A 204 3.47 10.88 -7.74
CA LEU A 204 4.19 9.65 -8.03
C LEU A 204 5.29 9.93 -9.05
N GLY A 205 6.54 9.77 -8.64
CA GLY A 205 7.71 9.82 -9.51
C GLY A 205 7.99 8.45 -10.11
N VAL A 206 8.13 8.38 -11.45
CA VAL A 206 8.50 7.16 -12.18
C VAL A 206 9.64 7.53 -13.12
N HIS A 207 10.83 7.01 -12.86
CA HIS A 207 12.06 7.36 -13.55
C HIS A 207 12.68 6.13 -14.21
N LYS A 208 12.86 6.16 -15.51
CA LYS A 208 13.63 5.15 -16.24
C LYS A 208 15.11 5.36 -15.98
N LEU A 209 15.87 4.27 -15.79
CA LEU A 209 17.32 4.26 -15.54
C LEU A 209 18.08 3.70 -16.74
#